data_9b92d8f204096eb7420a2b48fc6c85d6
#
_entry.id   9b92d8f204096eb7420a2b48fc6c85d6
#
_cell.length_a   1.000
_cell.length_b   1.000
_cell.length_c   1.000
_cell.angle_alpha   90.00
_cell.angle_beta   90.00
_cell.angle_gamma   90.00
#
_symmetry.space_group_name_H-M   'P 1'
#
loop_
_entity.id
_entity.type
_entity.pdbx_description
1 polymer ?
#
loop_
_entity_poly.entity_id
_entity_poly.type
_entity_poly.pdbx_seq_one_letter_code
_entity_poly.pdbx_strand_id
1 'polypeptide(L)'
;MKITDVRLGMVRVPLKTPFKTALRTVEAVEDIIVSIHTDTGHVGYGEAAATAVITGDTHGSIVEAIGKVIAPRLVGEDVANLNRIVRLVQTALERNTSAKAAVEIAVYDLWAQLYETPLYRMLGGGEPVITTDITISVDHIDKMVADSLSAVDRGFESLKIKVGKDIGLDIERVKAIHAAVEGRALLRLDANQGWTAKQAVHAMHALEDAGVHLELLEQPVRAQDLAGLKYVTDRVHTPVMADESVFGPIEVIELIEQRAADIINIKLMKTGGISN
;
A
#
# COMPACT_ATOMS: atom_id res chain seq x y z
N MET A 1 -25.40 -15.05 -13.15
CA MET A 1 -25.32 -14.12 -12.00
C MET A 1 -25.16 -12.71 -12.55
N LYS A 2 -26.26 -11.92 -12.57
CA LYS A 2 -26.22 -10.56 -13.15
C LYS A 2 -26.18 -9.51 -12.06
N ILE A 3 -25.41 -8.47 -12.27
CA ILE A 3 -25.33 -7.32 -11.36
C ILE A 3 -26.64 -6.53 -11.43
N THR A 4 -27.27 -6.30 -10.29
CA THR A 4 -28.55 -5.58 -10.19
C THR A 4 -28.42 -4.20 -9.57
N ASP A 5 -27.45 -4.00 -8.67
CA ASP A 5 -27.26 -2.75 -7.94
C ASP A 5 -25.83 -2.61 -7.41
N VAL A 6 -25.37 -1.37 -7.27
CA VAL A 6 -24.08 -1.03 -6.65
C VAL A 6 -24.33 0.01 -5.56
N ARG A 7 -24.04 -0.34 -4.33
CA ARG A 7 -24.26 0.53 -3.16
C ARG A 7 -22.96 0.95 -2.53
N LEU A 8 -22.96 2.14 -1.95
CA LEU A 8 -21.84 2.71 -1.24
C LEU A 8 -22.20 2.92 0.22
N GLY A 9 -21.26 2.60 1.09
CA GLY A 9 -21.29 2.91 2.51
C GLY A 9 -19.97 3.52 2.94
N MET A 10 -19.98 4.24 4.07
CA MET A 10 -18.77 4.75 4.68
C MET A 10 -18.56 4.06 6.02
N VAL A 11 -17.36 3.54 6.24
CA VAL A 11 -16.93 2.96 7.51
C VAL A 11 -15.94 3.91 8.16
N ARG A 12 -16.17 4.23 9.44
CA ARG A 12 -15.25 5.00 10.26
C ARG A 12 -14.92 4.25 11.54
N VAL A 13 -13.64 3.88 11.69
CA VAL A 13 -13.15 3.12 12.85
C VAL A 13 -12.01 3.90 13.51
N PRO A 14 -12.18 4.35 14.77
CA PRO A 14 -11.12 5.03 15.49
C PRO A 14 -9.94 4.08 15.74
N LEU A 15 -8.73 4.58 15.56
CA LEU A 15 -7.51 3.83 15.87
C LEU A 15 -7.26 3.81 17.38
N LYS A 16 -6.74 2.71 17.91
CA LYS A 16 -6.31 2.61 19.32
C LYS A 16 -5.17 3.58 19.64
N THR A 17 -4.29 3.79 18.68
CA THR A 17 -3.20 4.78 18.72
C THR A 17 -3.12 5.48 17.36
N PRO A 18 -2.88 6.81 17.32
CA PRO A 18 -2.72 7.52 16.07
C PRO A 18 -1.58 6.94 15.21
N PHE A 19 -1.83 6.76 13.93
CA PHE A 19 -0.82 6.31 12.96
C PHE A 19 -0.11 7.52 12.36
N LYS A 20 1.21 7.61 12.55
CA LYS A 20 2.02 8.76 12.13
C LYS A 20 3.09 8.36 11.11
N THR A 21 3.14 9.10 10.02
CA THR A 21 4.18 9.00 8.98
C THR A 21 4.86 10.35 8.76
N ALA A 22 5.81 10.43 7.82
CA ALA A 22 6.37 11.71 7.39
C ALA A 22 5.29 12.65 6.82
N LEU A 23 4.28 12.10 6.13
CA LEU A 23 3.28 12.87 5.37
C LEU A 23 2.05 13.26 6.19
N ARG A 24 1.61 12.43 7.15
CA ARG A 24 0.33 12.64 7.84
C ARG A 24 0.22 11.94 9.19
N THR A 25 -0.78 12.37 9.96
CA THR A 25 -1.27 11.63 11.14
C THR A 25 -2.71 11.20 10.86
N VAL A 26 -3.03 9.96 11.17
CA VAL A 26 -4.37 9.36 11.01
C VAL A 26 -4.87 8.90 12.37
N GLU A 27 -6.07 9.33 12.76
CA GLU A 27 -6.69 8.99 14.04
C GLU A 27 -7.83 7.97 13.90
N ALA A 28 -8.38 7.86 12.69
CA ALA A 28 -9.41 6.89 12.34
C ALA A 28 -9.20 6.38 10.91
N VAL A 29 -9.57 5.12 10.67
CA VAL A 29 -9.77 4.62 9.31
C VAL A 29 -11.12 5.15 8.82
N GLU A 30 -11.16 5.74 7.64
CA GLU A 30 -12.35 6.27 7.00
C GLU A 30 -12.35 5.83 5.53
N ASP A 31 -13.09 4.76 5.22
CA ASP A 31 -13.06 4.13 3.91
C ASP A 31 -14.47 4.00 3.30
N ILE A 32 -14.53 4.05 1.98
CA ILE A 32 -15.76 3.81 1.23
C ILE A 32 -15.86 2.31 0.95
N ILE A 33 -16.92 1.68 1.44
CA ILE A 33 -17.26 0.29 1.15
C ILE A 33 -18.18 0.25 -0.07
N VAL A 34 -17.83 -0.61 -1.00
CA VAL A 34 -18.67 -0.94 -2.17
C VAL A 34 -19.33 -2.29 -1.94
N SER A 35 -20.62 -2.37 -2.14
CA SER A 35 -21.34 -3.65 -2.22
C SER A 35 -22.05 -3.76 -3.57
N ILE A 36 -21.74 -4.83 -4.32
CA ILE A 36 -22.35 -5.14 -5.62
C ILE A 36 -23.34 -6.27 -5.42
N HIS A 37 -24.61 -6.01 -5.70
CA HIS A 37 -25.72 -6.95 -5.54
C HIS A 37 -26.04 -7.63 -6.86
N THR A 38 -26.53 -8.88 -6.79
CA THR A 38 -26.85 -9.69 -7.96
C THR A 38 -28.28 -10.22 -7.92
N ASP A 39 -28.80 -10.67 -9.07
CA ASP A 39 -30.10 -11.31 -9.23
C ASP A 39 -30.24 -12.68 -8.54
N THR A 40 -29.10 -13.26 -8.13
CA THR A 40 -29.06 -14.54 -7.39
C THR A 40 -28.94 -14.34 -5.87
N GLY A 41 -28.94 -13.09 -5.39
CA GLY A 41 -28.82 -12.76 -3.97
C GLY A 41 -27.39 -12.72 -3.43
N HIS A 42 -26.39 -13.03 -4.25
CA HIS A 42 -24.98 -12.88 -3.86
C HIS A 42 -24.59 -11.40 -3.81
N VAL A 43 -23.69 -11.06 -2.90
CA VAL A 43 -23.15 -9.70 -2.72
C VAL A 43 -21.62 -9.77 -2.68
N GLY A 44 -20.97 -9.01 -3.55
CA GLY A 44 -19.53 -8.84 -3.53
C GLY A 44 -19.13 -7.53 -2.82
N TYR A 45 -18.03 -7.55 -2.10
CA TYR A 45 -17.55 -6.41 -1.33
C TYR A 45 -16.18 -5.95 -1.79
N GLY A 46 -15.99 -4.63 -1.75
CA GLY A 46 -14.70 -3.98 -1.97
C GLY A 46 -14.59 -2.72 -1.13
N GLU A 47 -13.37 -2.21 -1.01
CA GLU A 47 -13.05 -1.07 -0.16
C GLU A 47 -12.14 -0.08 -0.91
N ALA A 48 -12.41 1.20 -0.75
CA ALA A 48 -11.61 2.30 -1.27
C ALA A 48 -11.12 3.20 -0.16
N ALA A 49 -9.80 3.22 0.04
CA ALA A 49 -9.15 4.16 0.94
C ALA A 49 -9.01 5.54 0.30
N ALA A 50 -9.53 6.57 0.96
CA ALA A 50 -9.36 7.96 0.55
C ALA A 50 -7.98 8.48 0.99
N THR A 51 -6.95 8.30 0.15
CA THR A 51 -5.57 8.68 0.48
C THR A 51 -5.08 9.80 -0.43
N ALA A 52 -5.55 11.03 -0.19
CA ALA A 52 -5.26 12.20 -1.03
C ALA A 52 -3.77 12.48 -1.24
N VAL A 53 -2.91 12.17 -0.25
CA VAL A 53 -1.45 12.39 -0.32
C VAL A 53 -0.71 11.31 -1.12
N ILE A 54 -1.36 10.22 -1.51
CA ILE A 54 -0.77 9.13 -2.30
C ILE A 54 -1.44 9.05 -3.66
N THR A 55 -2.75 8.73 -3.71
CA THR A 55 -3.50 8.55 -4.95
C THR A 55 -4.14 9.82 -5.48
N GLY A 56 -4.29 10.85 -4.64
CA GLY A 56 -5.06 12.05 -4.94
C GLY A 56 -6.57 11.86 -4.72
N ASP A 57 -7.03 10.66 -4.41
CA ASP A 57 -8.43 10.37 -4.20
C ASP A 57 -8.93 10.87 -2.85
N THR A 58 -10.12 11.47 -2.85
CA THR A 58 -10.87 11.88 -1.67
C THR A 58 -12.17 11.07 -1.57
N HIS A 59 -12.82 11.06 -0.40
CA HIS A 59 -14.13 10.41 -0.27
C HIS A 59 -15.14 10.88 -1.34
N GLY A 60 -15.17 12.20 -1.59
CA GLY A 60 -16.07 12.78 -2.60
C GLY A 60 -15.76 12.29 -4.01
N SER A 61 -14.47 12.28 -4.43
CA SER A 61 -14.09 11.78 -5.75
C SER A 61 -14.37 10.30 -5.93
N ILE A 62 -14.16 9.48 -4.90
CA ILE A 62 -14.45 8.05 -4.92
C ILE A 62 -15.96 7.80 -5.09
N VAL A 63 -16.80 8.47 -4.27
CA VAL A 63 -18.25 8.33 -4.32
C VAL A 63 -18.82 8.74 -5.70
N GLU A 64 -18.37 9.89 -6.23
CA GLU A 64 -18.80 10.37 -7.55
C GLU A 64 -18.32 9.44 -8.68
N ALA A 65 -17.07 9.01 -8.65
CA ALA A 65 -16.50 8.09 -9.65
C ALA A 65 -17.28 6.78 -9.70
N ILE A 66 -17.54 6.17 -8.53
CA ILE A 66 -18.27 4.91 -8.48
C ILE A 66 -19.75 5.13 -8.82
N GLY A 67 -20.43 6.04 -8.12
CA GLY A 67 -21.89 6.17 -8.21
C GLY A 67 -22.40 6.69 -9.55
N LYS A 68 -21.69 7.65 -10.16
CA LYS A 68 -22.14 8.29 -11.39
C LYS A 68 -21.47 7.80 -12.66
N VAL A 69 -20.27 7.21 -12.56
CA VAL A 69 -19.51 6.82 -13.76
C VAL A 69 -19.37 5.32 -13.91
N ILE A 70 -18.97 4.60 -12.85
CA ILE A 70 -18.69 3.16 -12.93
C ILE A 70 -19.97 2.35 -12.78
N ALA A 71 -20.73 2.54 -11.71
CA ALA A 71 -21.90 1.73 -11.38
C ALA A 71 -22.95 1.65 -12.52
N PRO A 72 -23.30 2.75 -13.23
CA PRO A 72 -24.25 2.68 -14.34
C PRO A 72 -23.82 1.78 -15.50
N ARG A 73 -22.50 1.53 -15.65
CA ARG A 73 -21.94 0.65 -16.69
C ARG A 73 -21.98 -0.81 -16.31
N LEU A 74 -22.16 -1.13 -15.02
CA LEU A 74 -22.08 -2.49 -14.49
C LEU A 74 -23.46 -3.15 -14.32
N VAL A 75 -24.51 -2.36 -14.09
CA VAL A 75 -25.87 -2.89 -13.92
C VAL A 75 -26.29 -3.63 -15.18
N GLY A 76 -26.72 -4.89 -15.01
CA GLY A 76 -27.11 -5.80 -16.09
C GLY A 76 -25.98 -6.68 -16.63
N GLU A 77 -24.70 -6.41 -16.31
CA GLU A 77 -23.59 -7.25 -16.74
C GLU A 77 -23.61 -8.60 -16.00
N ASP A 78 -23.16 -9.65 -16.69
CA ASP A 78 -23.03 -10.98 -16.12
C ASP A 78 -21.64 -11.18 -15.52
N VAL A 79 -21.58 -11.52 -14.24
CA VAL A 79 -20.33 -11.75 -13.46
C VAL A 79 -19.43 -12.81 -14.11
N ALA A 80 -20.01 -13.77 -14.86
CA ALA A 80 -19.22 -14.75 -15.63
C ALA A 80 -18.30 -14.10 -16.68
N ASN A 81 -18.65 -12.90 -17.16
CA ASN A 81 -17.88 -12.14 -18.13
C ASN A 81 -16.84 -11.22 -17.45
N LEU A 82 -16.04 -11.74 -16.53
CA LEU A 82 -15.09 -10.99 -15.72
C LEU A 82 -14.27 -9.98 -16.53
N ASN A 83 -13.59 -10.43 -17.59
CA ASN A 83 -12.71 -9.56 -18.39
C ASN A 83 -13.47 -8.38 -19.04
N ARG A 84 -14.74 -8.55 -19.37
CA ARG A 84 -15.59 -7.47 -19.88
C ARG A 84 -15.86 -6.45 -18.78
N ILE A 85 -16.26 -6.92 -17.58
CA ILE A 85 -16.58 -6.04 -16.45
C ILE A 85 -15.32 -5.28 -16.01
N VAL A 86 -14.19 -5.98 -15.87
CA VAL A 86 -12.91 -5.35 -15.54
C VAL A 86 -12.56 -4.24 -16.54
N ARG A 87 -12.73 -4.50 -17.85
CA ARG A 87 -12.51 -3.48 -18.87
C ARG A 87 -13.44 -2.28 -18.69
N LEU A 88 -14.72 -2.50 -18.40
CA LEU A 88 -15.68 -1.42 -18.13
C LEU A 88 -15.27 -0.56 -16.94
N VAL A 89 -14.76 -1.18 -15.88
CA VAL A 89 -14.22 -0.47 -14.70
C VAL A 89 -12.98 0.32 -15.06
N GLN A 90 -11.98 -0.33 -15.66
CA GLN A 90 -10.68 0.28 -15.92
C GLN A 90 -10.74 1.43 -16.93
N THR A 91 -11.64 1.34 -17.94
CA THR A 91 -11.81 2.38 -18.96
C THR A 91 -12.92 3.40 -18.61
N ALA A 92 -13.49 3.33 -17.40
CA ALA A 92 -14.61 4.21 -17.02
C ALA A 92 -14.20 5.69 -16.95
N LEU A 93 -13.00 5.94 -16.42
CA LEU A 93 -12.45 7.28 -16.22
C LEU A 93 -10.92 7.18 -16.08
N GLU A 94 -10.24 8.30 -16.26
CA GLU A 94 -8.80 8.39 -16.03
C GLU A 94 -8.50 8.42 -14.53
N ARG A 95 -7.38 7.82 -14.12
CA ARG A 95 -6.96 7.75 -12.71
C ARG A 95 -8.08 7.21 -11.79
N ASN A 96 -8.36 7.87 -10.66
CA ASN A 96 -9.34 7.42 -9.65
C ASN A 96 -9.14 5.94 -9.26
N THR A 97 -7.90 5.59 -9.01
CA THR A 97 -7.47 4.20 -8.86
C THR A 97 -8.06 3.53 -7.63
N SER A 98 -8.28 4.27 -6.53
CA SER A 98 -8.96 3.73 -5.34
C SER A 98 -10.41 3.33 -5.63
N ALA A 99 -11.13 4.15 -6.41
CA ALA A 99 -12.51 3.85 -6.81
C ALA A 99 -12.60 2.61 -7.71
N LYS A 100 -11.70 2.52 -8.70
CA LYS A 100 -11.61 1.35 -9.59
C LYS A 100 -11.26 0.09 -8.83
N ALA A 101 -10.26 0.16 -7.94
CA ALA A 101 -9.85 -0.98 -7.12
C ALA A 101 -10.99 -1.53 -6.27
N ALA A 102 -11.74 -0.67 -5.59
CA ALA A 102 -12.86 -1.11 -4.76
C ALA A 102 -13.93 -1.84 -5.57
N VAL A 103 -14.31 -1.29 -6.72
CA VAL A 103 -15.31 -1.94 -7.59
C VAL A 103 -14.79 -3.24 -8.17
N GLU A 104 -13.54 -3.25 -8.62
CA GLU A 104 -12.94 -4.47 -9.19
C GLU A 104 -12.78 -5.57 -8.14
N ILE A 105 -12.35 -5.25 -6.92
CA ILE A 105 -12.28 -6.19 -5.81
C ILE A 105 -13.67 -6.82 -5.55
N ALA A 106 -14.73 -6.01 -5.50
CA ALA A 106 -16.09 -6.51 -5.31
C ALA A 106 -16.55 -7.43 -6.46
N VAL A 107 -16.13 -7.14 -7.70
CA VAL A 107 -16.42 -8.00 -8.87
C VAL A 107 -15.66 -9.33 -8.78
N TYR A 108 -14.39 -9.30 -8.40
CA TYR A 108 -13.60 -10.53 -8.18
C TYR A 108 -14.16 -11.38 -7.03
N ASP A 109 -14.65 -10.75 -5.98
CA ASP A 109 -15.34 -11.44 -4.88
C ASP A 109 -16.60 -12.18 -5.40
N LEU A 110 -17.45 -11.52 -6.18
CA LEU A 110 -18.61 -12.16 -6.84
C LEU A 110 -18.20 -13.28 -7.78
N TRP A 111 -17.13 -13.09 -8.54
CA TRP A 111 -16.62 -14.10 -9.46
C TRP A 111 -16.13 -15.35 -8.73
N ALA A 112 -15.49 -15.18 -7.59
CA ALA A 112 -15.09 -16.28 -6.71
C ALA A 112 -16.32 -17.01 -6.11
N GLN A 113 -17.35 -16.26 -5.70
CA GLN A 113 -18.62 -16.82 -5.21
C GLN A 113 -19.35 -17.58 -6.32
N LEU A 114 -19.37 -17.07 -7.57
CA LEU A 114 -20.01 -17.74 -8.72
C LEU A 114 -19.45 -19.15 -8.96
N TYR A 115 -18.14 -19.35 -8.75
CA TYR A 115 -17.47 -20.64 -8.93
C TYR A 115 -17.22 -21.40 -7.62
N GLU A 116 -17.77 -20.93 -6.51
CA GLU A 116 -17.63 -21.54 -5.18
C GLU A 116 -16.18 -21.88 -4.82
N THR A 117 -15.25 -21.00 -5.23
CA THR A 117 -13.81 -21.20 -5.09
C THR A 117 -13.15 -19.95 -4.54
N PRO A 118 -12.26 -20.06 -3.51
CA PRO A 118 -11.52 -18.91 -3.00
C PRO A 118 -10.70 -18.23 -4.10
N LEU A 119 -10.77 -16.89 -4.14
CA LEU A 119 -10.17 -16.11 -5.21
C LEU A 119 -8.68 -16.40 -5.42
N TYR A 120 -7.90 -16.57 -4.33
CA TYR A 120 -6.47 -16.87 -4.44
C TYR A 120 -6.18 -18.15 -5.24
N ARG A 121 -7.06 -19.17 -5.15
CA ARG A 121 -6.94 -20.41 -5.93
C ARG A 121 -7.23 -20.17 -7.41
N MET A 122 -8.23 -19.33 -7.70
CA MET A 122 -8.57 -18.97 -9.10
C MET A 122 -7.48 -18.15 -9.76
N LEU A 123 -6.69 -17.40 -8.99
CA LEU A 123 -5.55 -16.60 -9.45
C LEU A 123 -4.21 -17.39 -9.49
N GLY A 124 -4.24 -18.71 -9.37
CA GLY A 124 -3.07 -19.55 -9.49
C GLY A 124 -2.71 -20.32 -8.22
N GLY A 125 -3.33 -20.01 -7.11
CA GLY A 125 -3.03 -20.64 -5.81
C GLY A 125 -1.70 -20.18 -5.22
N GLY A 126 -1.16 -20.99 -4.31
CA GLY A 126 0.11 -20.77 -3.64
C GLY A 126 0.08 -21.25 -2.20
N GLU A 127 1.18 -21.06 -1.50
CA GLU A 127 1.26 -21.37 -0.08
C GLU A 127 0.32 -20.43 0.70
N PRO A 128 -0.56 -20.96 1.56
CA PRO A 128 -1.52 -20.15 2.30
C PRO A 128 -0.90 -19.38 3.48
N VAL A 129 0.41 -19.48 3.67
CA VAL A 129 1.15 -18.82 4.76
C VAL A 129 1.89 -17.62 4.22
N ILE A 130 1.59 -16.44 4.77
CA ILE A 130 2.23 -15.19 4.40
C ILE A 130 2.82 -14.57 5.67
N THR A 131 4.11 -14.23 5.62
CA THR A 131 4.75 -13.43 6.67
C THR A 131 4.51 -11.96 6.40
N THR A 132 4.06 -11.22 7.41
CA THR A 132 3.84 -9.77 7.34
C THR A 132 4.72 -9.04 8.34
N ASP A 133 4.98 -7.76 8.07
CA ASP A 133 5.57 -6.85 9.05
C ASP A 133 4.51 -6.12 9.88
N ILE A 134 4.96 -5.42 10.92
CA ILE A 134 4.15 -4.42 11.63
C ILE A 134 4.85 -3.06 11.56
N THR A 135 4.04 -2.02 11.36
CA THR A 135 4.56 -0.66 11.25
C THR A 135 4.74 -0.01 12.62
N ILE A 136 5.93 0.53 12.86
CA ILE A 136 6.27 1.38 14.00
C ILE A 136 6.15 2.84 13.54
N SER A 137 5.18 3.57 14.07
CA SER A 137 4.93 4.99 13.74
C SER A 137 6.03 5.91 14.22
N VAL A 138 6.24 7.05 13.54
CA VAL A 138 7.20 8.08 13.99
C VAL A 138 6.75 8.68 15.32
N ASP A 139 7.61 8.58 16.34
CA ASP A 139 7.41 9.19 17.65
C ASP A 139 8.76 9.47 18.35
N HIS A 140 8.76 9.74 19.66
CA HIS A 140 9.96 9.80 20.47
C HIS A 140 10.68 8.45 20.52
N ILE A 141 12.01 8.46 20.68
CA ILE A 141 12.86 7.26 20.64
C ILE A 141 12.35 6.18 21.60
N ASP A 142 12.12 6.53 22.87
CA ASP A 142 11.67 5.58 23.91
C ASP A 142 10.35 4.91 23.54
N LYS A 143 9.41 5.68 22.95
CA LYS A 143 8.10 5.17 22.50
C LYS A 143 8.28 4.19 21.36
N MET A 144 9.08 4.53 20.35
CA MET A 144 9.34 3.65 19.20
C MET A 144 10.06 2.38 19.61
N VAL A 145 10.99 2.45 20.55
CA VAL A 145 11.67 1.26 21.14
C VAL A 145 10.64 0.39 21.88
N ALA A 146 9.81 0.97 22.73
CA ALA A 146 8.77 0.23 23.46
C ALA A 146 7.77 -0.45 22.51
N ASP A 147 7.30 0.25 21.46
CA ASP A 147 6.40 -0.30 20.46
C ASP A 147 7.06 -1.45 19.68
N SER A 148 8.35 -1.31 19.35
CA SER A 148 9.14 -2.35 18.66
C SER A 148 9.28 -3.60 19.51
N LEU A 149 9.62 -3.46 20.79
CA LEU A 149 9.72 -4.58 21.72
C LEU A 149 8.37 -5.27 21.90
N SER A 150 7.28 -4.50 22.08
CA SER A 150 5.93 -5.04 22.16
C SER A 150 5.51 -5.80 20.90
N ALA A 151 5.94 -5.35 19.72
CA ALA A 151 5.68 -6.04 18.47
C ALA A 151 6.43 -7.39 18.40
N VAL A 152 7.70 -7.40 18.76
CA VAL A 152 8.52 -8.63 18.82
C VAL A 152 7.94 -9.62 19.83
N ASP A 153 7.53 -9.16 21.00
CA ASP A 153 6.93 -10.02 22.04
C ASP A 153 5.58 -10.61 21.60
N ARG A 154 4.89 -9.98 20.62
CA ARG A 154 3.68 -10.49 19.97
C ARG A 154 3.98 -11.48 18.82
N GLY A 155 5.26 -11.75 18.52
CA GLY A 155 5.69 -12.68 17.51
C GLY A 155 5.90 -12.10 16.11
N PHE A 156 6.00 -10.77 15.96
CA PHE A 156 6.38 -10.17 14.68
C PHE A 156 7.90 -10.31 14.46
N GLU A 157 8.27 -10.91 13.34
CA GLU A 157 9.66 -11.14 12.93
C GLU A 157 10.20 -10.06 11.98
N SER A 158 9.37 -9.09 11.60
CA SER A 158 9.74 -7.95 10.75
C SER A 158 9.05 -6.67 11.21
N LEU A 159 9.82 -5.60 11.36
CA LEU A 159 9.36 -4.29 11.79
C LEU A 159 9.60 -3.26 10.69
N LYS A 160 8.53 -2.59 10.26
CA LYS A 160 8.60 -1.46 9.32
C LYS A 160 8.65 -0.15 10.10
N ILE A 161 9.81 0.48 10.16
CA ILE A 161 10.06 1.69 10.94
C ILE A 161 9.81 2.92 10.07
N LYS A 162 8.89 3.77 10.49
CA LYS A 162 8.63 5.05 9.81
C LYS A 162 9.68 6.08 10.18
N VAL A 163 10.26 6.72 9.16
CA VAL A 163 11.27 7.79 9.23
C VAL A 163 10.88 8.94 8.29
N GLY A 164 11.77 9.89 8.01
CA GLY A 164 11.54 10.92 6.98
C GLY A 164 11.19 12.31 7.50
N LYS A 165 11.29 12.56 8.81
CA LYS A 165 11.03 13.89 9.40
C LYS A 165 12.29 14.68 9.74
N ASP A 166 13.19 14.07 10.43
CA ASP A 166 14.46 14.67 10.88
C ASP A 166 15.53 13.61 10.75
N ILE A 167 16.47 13.84 9.84
CA ILE A 167 17.48 12.84 9.47
C ILE A 167 18.36 12.41 10.66
N GLY A 168 18.76 13.34 11.54
CA GLY A 168 19.57 13.04 12.72
C GLY A 168 18.80 12.17 13.71
N LEU A 169 17.57 12.60 14.05
CA LEU A 169 16.69 11.83 14.92
C LEU A 169 16.26 10.48 14.31
N ASP A 170 16.09 10.41 13.00
CA ASP A 170 15.73 9.17 12.32
C ASP A 170 16.85 8.13 12.44
N ILE A 171 18.12 8.54 12.26
CA ILE A 171 19.30 7.67 12.49
C ILE A 171 19.35 7.20 13.95
N GLU A 172 19.15 8.10 14.92
CA GLU A 172 19.15 7.78 16.35
C GLU A 172 18.05 6.78 16.73
N ARG A 173 16.82 7.00 16.21
CA ARG A 173 15.66 6.09 16.38
C ARG A 173 15.96 4.69 15.91
N VAL A 174 16.50 4.57 14.70
CA VAL A 174 16.80 3.26 14.10
C VAL A 174 17.89 2.53 14.85
N LYS A 175 18.97 3.24 15.26
CA LYS A 175 20.03 2.67 16.11
C LYS A 175 19.50 2.17 17.45
N ALA A 176 18.64 2.96 18.11
CA ALA A 176 18.06 2.58 19.39
C ALA A 176 17.14 1.36 19.27
N ILE A 177 16.31 1.30 18.23
CA ILE A 177 15.44 0.14 17.96
C ILE A 177 16.29 -1.10 17.65
N HIS A 178 17.31 -0.97 16.77
CA HIS A 178 18.21 -2.08 16.43
C HIS A 178 18.89 -2.66 17.67
N ALA A 179 19.42 -1.80 18.54
CA ALA A 179 20.05 -2.22 19.79
C ALA A 179 19.06 -2.93 20.74
N ALA A 180 17.82 -2.44 20.85
CA ALA A 180 16.81 -3.02 21.74
C ALA A 180 16.23 -4.34 21.22
N VAL A 181 16.08 -4.49 19.91
CA VAL A 181 15.52 -5.68 19.28
C VAL A 181 16.50 -6.87 19.29
N GLU A 182 17.81 -6.60 19.34
CA GLU A 182 18.86 -7.62 19.48
C GLU A 182 18.80 -8.74 18.42
N GLY A 183 18.48 -8.37 17.18
CA GLY A 183 18.37 -9.32 16.06
C GLY A 183 17.13 -10.23 16.08
N ARG A 184 16.18 -10.03 17.00
CA ARG A 184 14.93 -10.81 17.08
C ARG A 184 13.93 -10.51 15.95
N ALA A 185 14.14 -9.42 15.21
CA ALA A 185 13.32 -9.07 14.05
C ALA A 185 14.17 -8.36 12.98
N LEU A 186 13.78 -8.54 11.71
CA LEU A 186 14.30 -7.78 10.59
C LEU A 186 13.75 -6.35 10.63
N LEU A 187 14.58 -5.39 10.21
CA LEU A 187 14.20 -3.98 10.18
C LEU A 187 14.06 -3.51 8.73
N ARG A 188 12.94 -2.86 8.43
CA ARG A 188 12.64 -2.16 7.17
C ARG A 188 12.46 -0.68 7.47
N LEU A 189 12.98 0.20 6.63
CA LEU A 189 12.73 1.63 6.76
C LEU A 189 11.75 2.09 5.70
N ASP A 190 10.84 2.99 6.08
CA ASP A 190 9.97 3.67 5.13
C ASP A 190 9.99 5.18 5.43
N ALA A 191 10.62 5.93 4.53
CA ALA A 191 10.75 7.37 4.65
C ALA A 191 9.56 8.14 4.08
N ASN A 192 8.62 7.48 3.41
CA ASN A 192 7.43 8.08 2.79
C ASN A 192 7.77 9.40 2.07
N GLN A 193 8.78 9.39 1.20
CA GLN A 193 9.20 10.56 0.40
C GLN A 193 9.85 11.70 1.23
N GLY A 194 10.20 11.48 2.48
CA GLY A 194 10.59 12.53 3.43
C GLY A 194 12.02 13.00 3.31
N TRP A 195 12.90 12.30 2.59
CA TRP A 195 14.30 12.65 2.46
C TRP A 195 14.66 13.20 1.07
N THR A 196 15.75 13.93 0.98
CA THR A 196 16.47 14.15 -0.28
C THR A 196 17.38 12.96 -0.58
N ALA A 197 17.78 12.77 -1.83
CA ALA A 197 18.68 11.68 -2.20
C ALA A 197 20.00 11.69 -1.42
N LYS A 198 20.57 12.87 -1.15
CA LYS A 198 21.79 13.00 -0.34
C LYS A 198 21.55 12.64 1.13
N GLN A 199 20.41 13.02 1.70
CA GLN A 199 20.04 12.63 3.06
C GLN A 199 19.88 11.12 3.19
N ALA A 200 19.20 10.50 2.22
CA ALA A 200 19.01 9.05 2.21
C ALA A 200 20.35 8.30 2.21
N VAL A 201 21.28 8.66 1.31
CA VAL A 201 22.61 8.05 1.27
C VAL A 201 23.38 8.29 2.57
N HIS A 202 23.32 9.52 3.12
CA HIS A 202 23.97 9.82 4.40
C HIS A 202 23.41 8.97 5.55
N ALA A 203 22.07 8.86 5.65
CA ALA A 203 21.45 8.05 6.70
C ALA A 203 21.83 6.57 6.60
N MET A 204 21.78 6.03 5.39
CA MET A 204 22.10 4.63 5.14
C MET A 204 23.55 4.30 5.50
N HIS A 205 24.51 5.12 5.07
CA HIS A 205 25.91 4.93 5.45
C HIS A 205 26.12 5.06 6.97
N ALA A 206 25.50 6.04 7.64
CA ALA A 206 25.59 6.19 9.09
C ALA A 206 24.98 5.01 9.88
N LEU A 207 24.00 4.33 9.31
CA LEU A 207 23.42 3.10 9.88
C LEU A 207 24.31 1.88 9.61
N GLU A 208 24.80 1.72 8.39
CA GLU A 208 25.74 0.67 8.01
C GLU A 208 27.03 0.73 8.83
N ASP A 209 27.64 1.93 8.98
CA ASP A 209 28.83 2.16 9.82
C ASP A 209 28.59 1.83 11.31
N ALA A 210 27.35 1.93 11.76
CA ALA A 210 26.95 1.53 13.11
C ALA A 210 26.59 0.04 13.24
N GLY A 211 26.74 -0.76 12.18
CA GLY A 211 26.43 -2.18 12.17
C GLY A 211 24.93 -2.49 12.13
N VAL A 212 24.09 -1.53 11.72
CA VAL A 212 22.66 -1.74 11.54
C VAL A 212 22.41 -2.34 10.16
N HIS A 213 21.92 -3.58 10.13
CA HIS A 213 21.53 -4.25 8.90
C HIS A 213 20.02 -4.11 8.65
N LEU A 214 19.68 -3.57 7.50
CA LEU A 214 18.30 -3.35 7.08
C LEU A 214 17.92 -4.28 5.93
N GLU A 215 16.69 -4.78 5.94
CA GLU A 215 16.18 -5.61 4.88
C GLU A 215 15.88 -4.78 3.60
N LEU A 216 15.32 -3.58 3.78
CA LEU A 216 15.06 -2.64 2.68
C LEU A 216 14.87 -1.19 3.18
N LEU A 217 15.01 -0.26 2.23
CA LEU A 217 14.67 1.15 2.36
C LEU A 217 13.54 1.50 1.38
N GLU A 218 12.34 1.82 1.89
CA GLU A 218 11.16 2.15 1.09
C GLU A 218 11.03 3.65 0.87
N GLN A 219 10.82 4.05 -0.39
CA GLN A 219 10.54 5.38 -0.91
C GLN A 219 11.26 6.53 -0.18
N PRO A 220 12.58 6.60 -0.26
CA PRO A 220 13.35 7.62 0.45
C PRO A 220 13.09 9.04 -0.08
N VAL A 221 12.90 9.19 -1.39
CA VAL A 221 12.75 10.47 -2.09
C VAL A 221 11.34 10.66 -2.63
N ARG A 222 11.02 11.87 -3.09
CA ARG A 222 9.73 12.18 -3.72
C ARG A 222 9.42 11.22 -4.87
N ALA A 223 8.14 10.89 -5.02
CA ALA A 223 7.65 9.93 -6.03
C ALA A 223 8.12 10.25 -7.46
N GLN A 224 8.18 11.55 -7.83
CA GLN A 224 8.57 11.99 -9.17
C GLN A 224 10.10 12.13 -9.34
N ASP A 225 10.88 11.98 -8.28
CA ASP A 225 12.34 12.10 -8.31
C ASP A 225 13.01 10.76 -8.61
N LEU A 226 12.78 10.22 -9.82
CA LEU A 226 13.37 8.95 -10.23
C LEU A 226 14.89 9.03 -10.32
N ALA A 227 15.45 10.18 -10.69
CA ALA A 227 16.88 10.41 -10.70
C ALA A 227 17.48 10.36 -9.28
N GLY A 228 16.77 10.94 -8.30
CA GLY A 228 17.14 10.85 -6.89
C GLY A 228 17.00 9.44 -6.34
N LEU A 229 15.95 8.70 -6.72
CA LEU A 229 15.77 7.31 -6.33
C LEU A 229 16.92 6.45 -6.84
N LYS A 230 17.24 6.56 -8.15
CA LYS A 230 18.41 5.91 -8.75
C LYS A 230 19.71 6.30 -8.04
N TYR A 231 19.88 7.59 -7.73
CA TYR A 231 21.08 8.07 -7.02
C TYR A 231 21.27 7.35 -5.68
N VAL A 232 20.18 7.08 -4.96
CA VAL A 232 20.22 6.31 -3.70
C VAL A 232 20.54 4.85 -3.99
N THR A 233 19.81 4.20 -4.88
CA THR A 233 19.97 2.78 -5.25
C THR A 233 21.40 2.45 -5.67
N ASP A 234 22.04 3.33 -6.45
CA ASP A 234 23.43 3.13 -6.90
C ASP A 234 24.48 3.29 -5.77
N ARG A 235 24.12 3.78 -4.57
CA ARG A 235 25.09 4.21 -3.52
C ARG A 235 24.87 3.58 -2.17
N VAL A 236 23.85 2.77 -1.98
CA VAL A 236 23.57 2.05 -0.75
C VAL A 236 23.61 0.55 -1.01
N HIS A 237 23.98 -0.24 0.01
CA HIS A 237 23.95 -1.70 -0.10
C HIS A 237 22.57 -2.28 0.19
N THR A 238 21.79 -1.61 1.03
CA THR A 238 20.43 -2.00 1.35
C THR A 238 19.52 -1.89 0.13
N PRO A 239 18.74 -2.91 -0.23
CA PRO A 239 17.79 -2.84 -1.33
C PRO A 239 16.81 -1.66 -1.18
N VAL A 240 16.59 -0.93 -2.27
CA VAL A 240 15.68 0.22 -2.34
C VAL A 240 14.35 -0.19 -2.95
N MET A 241 13.25 0.09 -2.24
CA MET A 241 11.90 -0.20 -2.69
C MET A 241 11.18 1.07 -3.15
N ALA A 242 10.60 1.03 -4.34
CA ALA A 242 9.69 2.06 -4.84
C ALA A 242 8.26 1.76 -4.38
N ASP A 243 7.59 2.74 -3.75
CA ASP A 243 6.17 2.71 -3.38
C ASP A 243 5.39 3.78 -4.15
N GLU A 244 5.47 5.03 -3.75
CA GLU A 244 4.69 6.10 -4.37
C GLU A 244 5.17 6.47 -5.78
N SER A 245 6.32 5.98 -6.20
CA SER A 245 6.83 6.12 -7.57
C SER A 245 6.19 5.15 -8.58
N VAL A 246 5.35 4.20 -8.14
CA VAL A 246 4.76 3.14 -8.98
C VAL A 246 3.26 3.10 -8.81
N PHE A 247 2.53 3.32 -9.88
CA PHE A 247 1.07 3.20 -9.94
C PHE A 247 0.58 2.15 -10.93
N GLY A 248 1.44 1.72 -11.85
CA GLY A 248 1.06 0.74 -12.84
C GLY A 248 2.24 0.19 -13.64
N PRO A 249 1.99 -0.63 -14.66
CA PRO A 249 3.03 -1.28 -15.45
C PRO A 249 3.97 -0.30 -16.17
N ILE A 250 3.51 0.89 -16.54
CA ILE A 250 4.32 1.89 -17.25
C ILE A 250 5.45 2.39 -16.36
N GLU A 251 5.12 2.80 -15.14
CA GLU A 251 6.11 3.27 -14.16
C GLU A 251 7.06 2.14 -13.74
N VAL A 252 6.57 0.88 -13.69
CA VAL A 252 7.44 -0.29 -13.46
C VAL A 252 8.48 -0.44 -14.55
N ILE A 253 8.08 -0.34 -15.82
CA ILE A 253 9.01 -0.42 -16.97
C ILE A 253 10.06 0.68 -16.88
N GLU A 254 9.63 1.93 -16.59
CA GLU A 254 10.53 3.07 -16.45
C GLU A 254 11.56 2.87 -15.33
N LEU A 255 11.13 2.36 -14.16
CA LEU A 255 12.01 2.04 -13.04
C LEU A 255 13.03 0.95 -13.40
N ILE A 256 12.61 -0.08 -14.13
CA ILE A 256 13.48 -1.17 -14.58
C ILE A 256 14.51 -0.64 -15.58
N GLU A 257 14.09 0.12 -16.61
CA GLU A 257 14.97 0.70 -17.62
C GLU A 257 16.04 1.60 -17.01
N GLN A 258 15.66 2.40 -16.00
CA GLN A 258 16.57 3.28 -15.30
C GLN A 258 17.37 2.58 -14.19
N ARG A 259 17.00 1.36 -13.79
CA ARG A 259 17.51 0.68 -12.59
C ARG A 259 17.41 1.57 -11.36
N ALA A 260 16.25 2.19 -11.18
CA ALA A 260 16.03 3.19 -10.16
C ALA A 260 15.58 2.62 -8.80
N ALA A 261 15.18 1.36 -8.75
CA ALA A 261 14.85 0.64 -7.53
C ALA A 261 15.13 -0.86 -7.70
N ASP A 262 15.30 -1.57 -6.58
CA ASP A 262 15.52 -3.02 -6.53
C ASP A 262 14.21 -3.78 -6.32
N ILE A 263 13.25 -3.17 -5.64
CA ILE A 263 11.98 -3.76 -5.22
C ILE A 263 10.84 -2.80 -5.54
N ILE A 264 9.65 -3.34 -5.79
CA ILE A 264 8.43 -2.59 -6.06
C ILE A 264 7.36 -2.98 -5.05
N ASN A 265 6.72 -1.98 -4.43
CA ASN A 265 5.58 -2.18 -3.55
C ASN A 265 4.26 -2.03 -4.32
N ILE A 266 3.52 -3.13 -4.45
CA ILE A 266 2.21 -3.15 -5.11
C ILE A 266 1.11 -2.87 -4.08
N LYS A 267 0.26 -1.87 -4.38
CA LYS A 267 -0.96 -1.58 -3.61
C LYS A 267 -2.15 -1.54 -4.57
N LEU A 268 -3.21 -2.29 -4.28
CA LEU A 268 -4.39 -2.36 -5.15
C LEU A 268 -5.02 -0.98 -5.39
N MET A 269 -4.99 -0.10 -4.40
CA MET A 269 -5.47 1.28 -4.57
C MET A 269 -4.61 2.13 -5.51
N LYS A 270 -3.33 1.80 -5.71
CA LYS A 270 -2.46 2.47 -6.69
C LYS A 270 -2.68 1.91 -8.08
N THR A 271 -2.70 0.58 -8.22
CA THR A 271 -2.88 -0.09 -9.51
C THR A 271 -4.29 0.04 -10.06
N GLY A 272 -5.27 0.34 -9.22
CA GLY A 272 -6.68 0.43 -9.63
C GLY A 272 -7.40 -0.91 -9.64
N GLY A 273 -6.84 -1.94 -9.01
CA GLY A 273 -7.45 -3.26 -8.89
C GLY A 273 -6.46 -4.41 -9.01
N ILE A 274 -7.00 -5.60 -9.17
CA ILE A 274 -6.25 -6.88 -9.24
C ILE A 274 -5.71 -7.12 -10.65
N SER A 275 -6.37 -6.58 -11.67
CA SER A 275 -6.07 -6.86 -13.09
C SER A 275 -4.85 -6.13 -13.65
N ASN A 276 -4.36 -5.09 -12.99
CA ASN A 276 -3.22 -4.28 -13.43
C ASN A 276 -1.91 -4.64 -12.75
#